data_700733249a1b45267cdc6e85f981af18
#
_entry.id   700733249a1b45267cdc6e85f981af18
#
_cell.length_a   1.000
_cell.length_b   1.000
_cell.length_c   1.000
_cell.angle_alpha   90.00
_cell.angle_beta   90.00
_cell.angle_gamma   90.00
#
_symmetry.space_group_name_H-M   'P 1'
#
loop_
_entity.id
_entity.type
_entity.pdbx_description
1 polymer ?
#
loop_
_entity_poly.entity_id
_entity_poly.type
_entity_poly.pdbx_seq_one_letter_code
_entity_poly.pdbx_strand_id
1 'polypeptide(L)'
;MSSPSAGEGKHQEGQETIRLLERLSEAQDFPAFSQVVAQVNHITAAEDSHAEQLTDAILKDVALTNKLLRLVNSAQFGFFGHQPIGTISRAVIILGYDTVRDAALSLMLFEHLQNHAQAQELKAETIDSFYCGILGRLLARKLGHRDTEEVFICALFRNLGKLMARLHFFEATHQVSALMREQGLSEEVAARRVLGMSYDEIGQAVGRHWKLPANILAGMAPLPDGPVKPSADRHQVLANLSLQLYEAVRNSPREDVGRAVTEIARRYEKCVDLPGPLLVEAIYQASEVAEKEVAMLQTDARQSPLLRQLLDRRPTAAPAAEAEAGAELTGSPSPVGDANAVLIDGLQELTYLLLEQAHPQVMLQVGAELLFRTGSFDNVIICTVDPGNQFLAARIGHGADWARLRAGFRVPLAFNPDVFHAALSKAADILISDTGADNIRSRIPDWYRRLVGARSFLLLPITVGNRCVALIYADRRETPLQLPPQTLGLVKSLRNQLTMAMRTQGRN
;
A
#
# COMPACT_ATOMS: atom_id res chain seq x y z
N MET A 1 -17.59 25.33 43.30
CA MET A 1 -16.71 25.39 42.11
C MET A 1 -17.47 24.75 40.99
N SER A 2 -18.00 25.54 40.05
CA SER A 2 -18.87 25.11 38.99
C SER A 2 -18.08 24.35 37.93
N SER A 3 -18.53 23.17 37.56
CA SER A 3 -17.97 22.40 36.44
C SER A 3 -18.18 23.17 35.11
N PRO A 4 -17.18 23.22 34.22
CA PRO A 4 -17.35 23.88 32.93
C PRO A 4 -18.42 23.18 32.11
N SER A 5 -19.21 23.97 31.37
CA SER A 5 -20.30 23.45 30.55
C SER A 5 -19.79 22.64 29.37
N ALA A 6 -20.51 21.58 28.95
CA ALA A 6 -20.12 20.68 27.85
C ALA A 6 -19.90 21.40 26.50
N GLY A 7 -20.29 22.66 26.37
CA GLY A 7 -20.08 23.49 25.18
C GLY A 7 -18.71 24.19 25.17
N GLU A 8 -18.19 24.58 26.32
CA GLU A 8 -16.90 25.25 26.44
C GLU A 8 -15.73 24.27 26.19
N GLY A 9 -15.85 23.01 26.64
CA GLY A 9 -14.87 21.97 26.39
C GLY A 9 -14.66 21.66 24.91
N LYS A 10 -15.74 21.56 24.12
CA LYS A 10 -15.66 21.31 22.67
C LYS A 10 -15.04 22.46 21.87
N HIS A 11 -15.25 23.71 22.32
CA HIS A 11 -14.64 24.88 21.69
C HIS A 11 -13.13 24.96 21.98
N GLN A 12 -12.72 24.55 23.16
CA GLN A 12 -11.32 24.54 23.57
C GLN A 12 -10.53 23.41 22.88
N GLU A 13 -11.11 22.21 22.81
CA GLU A 13 -10.55 21.07 22.04
C GLU A 13 -10.39 21.40 20.54
N GLY A 14 -11.34 22.11 19.96
CA GLY A 14 -11.27 22.56 18.56
C GLY A 14 -10.10 23.55 18.32
N GLN A 15 -9.87 24.48 19.24
CA GLN A 15 -8.77 25.45 19.14
C GLN A 15 -7.39 24.80 19.34
N GLU A 16 -7.28 23.88 20.27
CA GLU A 16 -6.03 23.13 20.51
C GLU A 16 -5.67 22.24 19.32
N THR A 17 -6.68 21.57 18.72
CA THR A 17 -6.49 20.80 17.51
C THR A 17 -5.99 21.67 16.33
N ILE A 18 -6.55 22.85 16.13
CA ILE A 18 -6.13 23.78 15.07
C ILE A 18 -4.66 24.21 15.31
N ARG A 19 -4.33 24.62 16.51
CA ARG A 19 -2.94 25.03 16.86
C ARG A 19 -1.94 23.89 16.66
N LEU A 20 -2.32 22.64 16.99
CA LEU A 20 -1.46 21.49 16.77
C LEU A 20 -1.23 21.24 15.28
N LEU A 21 -2.30 21.27 14.47
CA LEU A 21 -2.20 21.07 13.02
C LEU A 21 -1.40 22.20 12.34
N GLU A 22 -1.55 23.44 12.81
CA GLU A 22 -0.73 24.57 12.36
C GLU A 22 0.77 24.31 12.63
N ARG A 23 1.12 23.91 13.87
CA ARG A 23 2.49 23.55 14.23
C ARG A 23 3.04 22.35 13.44
N LEU A 24 2.22 21.34 13.16
CA LEU A 24 2.60 20.22 12.29
C LEU A 24 2.78 20.68 10.84
N SER A 25 1.93 21.60 10.37
CA SER A 25 2.03 22.13 9.00
C SER A 25 3.28 22.99 8.77
N GLU A 26 3.87 23.55 9.83
CA GLU A 26 5.14 24.25 9.79
C GLU A 26 6.36 23.29 9.73
N ALA A 27 6.16 22.02 10.07
CA ALA A 27 7.20 21.00 9.99
C ALA A 27 7.52 20.65 8.52
N GLN A 28 8.81 20.56 8.20
CA GLN A 28 9.33 20.53 6.82
C GLN A 28 8.72 19.41 5.94
N ASP A 29 8.43 18.23 6.52
CA ASP A 29 8.04 17.04 5.75
C ASP A 29 6.57 16.64 5.93
N PHE A 30 5.88 17.12 6.98
CA PHE A 30 4.51 16.73 7.28
C PHE A 30 3.49 17.13 6.21
N PRO A 31 3.53 18.34 5.60
CA PRO A 31 2.57 18.71 4.56
C PRO A 31 2.67 17.84 3.32
N ALA A 32 3.90 17.54 2.87
CA ALA A 32 4.11 16.71 1.68
C ALA A 32 3.63 15.27 1.91
N PHE A 33 3.97 14.68 3.05
CA PHE A 33 3.51 13.33 3.44
C PHE A 33 1.98 13.29 3.59
N SER A 34 1.39 14.28 4.28
CA SER A 34 -0.07 14.39 4.45
C SER A 34 -0.81 14.47 3.11
N GLN A 35 -0.25 15.18 2.13
CA GLN A 35 -0.84 15.27 0.79
C GLN A 35 -0.86 13.92 0.08
N VAL A 36 0.22 13.13 0.18
CA VAL A 36 0.29 11.80 -0.44
C VAL A 36 -0.69 10.83 0.23
N VAL A 37 -0.73 10.81 1.57
CA VAL A 37 -1.69 9.99 2.33
C VAL A 37 -3.13 10.37 1.99
N ALA A 38 -3.44 11.68 1.92
CA ALA A 38 -4.77 12.16 1.54
C ALA A 38 -5.14 11.78 0.09
N GLN A 39 -4.18 11.75 -0.84
CA GLN A 39 -4.42 11.29 -2.21
C GLN A 39 -4.80 9.81 -2.24
N VAL A 40 -4.08 8.95 -1.53
CA VAL A 40 -4.40 7.52 -1.43
C VAL A 40 -5.77 7.28 -0.79
N ASN A 41 -6.16 8.10 0.20
CA ASN A 41 -7.46 7.98 0.86
C ASN A 41 -8.62 8.65 0.12
N HIS A 42 -8.36 9.67 -0.71
CA HIS A 42 -9.41 10.52 -1.30
C HIS A 42 -10.07 9.92 -2.53
N ILE A 43 -9.68 8.74 -2.94
CA ILE A 43 -10.20 8.09 -4.14
C ILE A 43 -11.63 7.60 -3.81
N THR A 44 -12.67 8.44 -4.04
CA THR A 44 -14.08 8.16 -3.70
C THR A 44 -14.98 8.01 -4.92
N ALA A 45 -15.91 7.05 -4.83
CA ALA A 45 -17.27 6.98 -5.38
C ALA A 45 -17.59 6.38 -6.76
N ALA A 46 -16.67 5.75 -7.52
CA ALA A 46 -17.08 4.92 -8.67
C ALA A 46 -16.17 3.68 -8.77
N GLU A 47 -16.70 2.49 -8.59
CA GLU A 47 -15.96 1.25 -8.33
C GLU A 47 -14.80 0.94 -9.31
N ASP A 48 -14.98 1.15 -10.60
CA ASP A 48 -13.94 0.86 -11.61
C ASP A 48 -12.81 1.88 -11.68
N SER A 49 -13.06 3.14 -11.29
CA SER A 49 -12.05 4.21 -11.36
C SER A 49 -11.12 4.25 -10.13
N HIS A 50 -11.53 3.64 -9.02
CA HIS A 50 -10.78 3.65 -7.77
C HIS A 50 -9.55 2.75 -7.81
N ALA A 51 -9.72 1.53 -8.32
CA ALA A 51 -8.63 0.56 -8.44
C ALA A 51 -7.49 1.11 -9.33
N GLU A 52 -7.85 1.76 -10.44
CA GLU A 52 -6.89 2.37 -11.37
C GLU A 52 -6.15 3.55 -10.73
N GLN A 53 -6.87 4.44 -10.04
CA GLN A 53 -6.28 5.61 -9.38
C GLN A 53 -5.38 5.21 -8.20
N LEU A 54 -5.76 4.21 -7.41
CA LEU A 54 -4.92 3.66 -6.35
C LEU A 54 -3.65 3.04 -6.94
N THR A 55 -3.79 2.23 -7.98
CA THR A 55 -2.66 1.63 -8.68
C THR A 55 -1.71 2.71 -9.19
N ASP A 56 -2.22 3.75 -9.84
CA ASP A 56 -1.42 4.88 -10.34
C ASP A 56 -0.71 5.65 -9.21
N ALA A 57 -1.40 5.85 -8.08
CA ALA A 57 -0.80 6.52 -6.93
C ALA A 57 0.37 5.73 -6.35
N ILE A 58 0.22 4.40 -6.23
CA ILE A 58 1.26 3.50 -5.72
C ILE A 58 2.43 3.38 -6.71
N LEU A 59 2.15 3.25 -8.00
CA LEU A 59 3.17 3.08 -9.06
C LEU A 59 4.08 4.30 -9.25
N LYS A 60 3.69 5.50 -8.76
CA LYS A 60 4.56 6.68 -8.75
C LYS A 60 5.79 6.51 -7.86
N ASP A 61 5.70 5.65 -6.85
CA ASP A 61 6.82 5.31 -5.97
C ASP A 61 7.21 3.84 -6.18
N VAL A 62 8.32 3.63 -6.87
CA VAL A 62 8.82 2.29 -7.21
C VAL A 62 9.24 1.51 -5.96
N ALA A 63 9.78 2.18 -4.93
CA ALA A 63 10.17 1.54 -3.69
C ALA A 63 8.94 1.04 -2.92
N LEU A 64 7.92 1.90 -2.79
CA LEU A 64 6.63 1.54 -2.20
C LEU A 64 5.98 0.38 -2.95
N THR A 65 5.93 0.45 -4.29
CA THR A 65 5.39 -0.62 -5.15
C THR A 65 6.02 -1.98 -4.84
N ASN A 66 7.36 -2.04 -4.83
CA ASN A 66 8.07 -3.29 -4.59
C ASN A 66 7.87 -3.81 -3.16
N LYS A 67 7.89 -2.94 -2.16
CA LYS A 67 7.64 -3.33 -0.76
C LYS A 67 6.21 -3.81 -0.55
N LEU A 68 5.23 -3.13 -1.16
CA LEU A 68 3.83 -3.53 -1.10
C LEU A 68 3.63 -4.92 -1.74
N LEU A 69 4.21 -5.17 -2.92
CA LEU A 69 4.13 -6.48 -3.56
C LEU A 69 4.79 -7.58 -2.72
N ARG A 70 5.89 -7.32 -2.04
CA ARG A 70 6.48 -8.27 -1.08
C ARG A 70 5.55 -8.53 0.11
N LEU A 71 4.97 -7.47 0.66
CA LEU A 71 4.07 -7.57 1.82
C LEU A 71 2.82 -8.37 1.48
N VAL A 72 2.14 -8.07 0.37
CA VAL A 72 0.91 -8.79 -0.02
C VAL A 72 1.17 -10.25 -0.42
N ASN A 73 2.40 -10.60 -0.82
CA ASN A 73 2.82 -11.97 -1.08
C ASN A 73 3.28 -12.71 0.17
N SER A 74 3.38 -12.04 1.31
CA SER A 74 3.71 -12.73 2.55
C SER A 74 2.58 -13.69 2.96
N ALA A 75 2.93 -14.79 3.61
CA ALA A 75 1.96 -15.79 4.10
C ALA A 75 0.88 -15.17 5.02
N GLN A 76 1.13 -13.98 5.53
CA GLN A 76 0.27 -13.27 6.46
C GLN A 76 -0.92 -12.56 5.79
N PHE A 77 -0.84 -12.22 4.50
CA PHE A 77 -1.98 -11.69 3.75
C PHE A 77 -2.94 -12.78 3.25
N GLY A 78 -2.74 -14.05 3.68
CA GLY A 78 -3.66 -15.14 3.41
C GLY A 78 -3.68 -15.61 1.96
N PHE A 79 -2.70 -15.17 1.16
CA PHE A 79 -2.59 -15.61 -0.21
C PHE A 79 -2.06 -17.05 -0.25
N PHE A 80 -2.97 -18.01 -0.38
CA PHE A 80 -2.68 -19.44 -0.57
C PHE A 80 -2.65 -19.84 -2.06
N GLY A 81 -2.57 -18.87 -2.96
CA GLY A 81 -2.47 -19.13 -4.40
C GLY A 81 -1.10 -19.69 -4.76
N HIS A 82 -1.08 -20.58 -5.77
CA HIS A 82 0.16 -21.23 -6.23
C HIS A 82 1.14 -20.27 -6.94
N GLN A 83 0.79 -18.99 -7.10
CA GLN A 83 1.67 -18.01 -7.75
C GLN A 83 1.66 -16.64 -7.08
N PRO A 84 2.84 -15.99 -6.94
CA PRO A 84 2.95 -14.68 -6.34
C PRO A 84 2.22 -13.60 -7.16
N ILE A 85 1.70 -12.59 -6.46
CA ILE A 85 1.09 -11.40 -7.05
C ILE A 85 2.22 -10.50 -7.57
N GLY A 86 2.30 -10.35 -8.89
CA GLY A 86 3.37 -9.59 -9.54
C GLY A 86 3.01 -8.12 -9.81
N THR A 87 1.71 -7.74 -9.70
CA THR A 87 1.24 -6.39 -10.03
C THR A 87 0.27 -5.85 -8.98
N ILE A 88 0.23 -4.51 -8.83
CA ILE A 88 -0.71 -3.84 -7.91
C ILE A 88 -2.15 -4.04 -8.39
N SER A 89 -2.40 -3.97 -9.69
CA SER A 89 -3.73 -4.23 -10.26
C SER A 89 -4.26 -5.61 -9.87
N ARG A 90 -3.40 -6.64 -9.91
CA ARG A 90 -3.78 -7.99 -9.47
C ARG A 90 -3.97 -8.08 -7.97
N ALA A 91 -3.15 -7.38 -7.18
CA ALA A 91 -3.33 -7.30 -5.74
C ALA A 91 -4.71 -6.74 -5.39
N VAL A 92 -5.14 -5.66 -6.06
CA VAL A 92 -6.47 -5.06 -5.87
C VAL A 92 -7.60 -6.03 -6.24
N ILE A 93 -7.43 -6.81 -7.31
CA ILE A 93 -8.45 -7.78 -7.74
C ILE A 93 -8.57 -8.95 -6.76
N ILE A 94 -7.44 -9.47 -6.27
CA ILE A 94 -7.42 -10.67 -5.41
C ILE A 94 -7.74 -10.33 -3.96
N LEU A 95 -7.14 -9.28 -3.42
CA LEU A 95 -7.24 -8.90 -2.01
C LEU A 95 -8.32 -7.85 -1.73
N GLY A 96 -8.80 -7.18 -2.77
CA GLY A 96 -9.72 -6.06 -2.67
C GLY A 96 -9.00 -4.71 -2.54
N TYR A 97 -9.72 -3.65 -2.94
CA TYR A 97 -9.24 -2.27 -2.93
C TYR A 97 -8.81 -1.82 -1.51
N ASP A 98 -9.68 -2.03 -0.51
CA ASP A 98 -9.43 -1.58 0.86
C ASP A 98 -8.18 -2.22 1.45
N THR A 99 -7.99 -3.53 1.26
CA THR A 99 -6.81 -4.25 1.73
C THR A 99 -5.50 -3.68 1.15
N VAL A 100 -5.47 -3.41 -0.15
CA VAL A 100 -4.28 -2.87 -0.83
C VAL A 100 -4.02 -1.43 -0.44
N ARG A 101 -5.08 -0.59 -0.35
CA ARG A 101 -4.99 0.79 0.16
C ARG A 101 -4.39 0.80 1.56
N ASP A 102 -4.91 -0.03 2.43
CA ASP A 102 -4.56 -0.08 3.83
C ASP A 102 -3.11 -0.58 4.03
N ALA A 103 -2.71 -1.58 3.28
CA ALA A 103 -1.32 -2.03 3.24
C ALA A 103 -0.37 -0.93 2.73
N ALA A 104 -0.77 -0.19 1.69
CA ALA A 104 0.02 0.92 1.16
C ALA A 104 0.19 2.04 2.19
N LEU A 105 -0.89 2.44 2.88
CA LEU A 105 -0.84 3.46 3.94
C LEU A 105 0.07 3.05 5.10
N SER A 106 0.01 1.78 5.50
CA SER A 106 0.86 1.23 6.56
C SER A 106 2.33 1.33 6.20
N LEU A 107 2.67 0.94 4.96
CA LEU A 107 4.04 1.02 4.46
C LEU A 107 4.53 2.45 4.32
N MET A 108 3.70 3.34 3.80
CA MET A 108 4.04 4.76 3.68
C MET A 108 4.34 5.39 5.04
N LEU A 109 3.50 5.11 6.05
CA LEU A 109 3.76 5.59 7.41
C LEU A 109 5.04 4.99 7.99
N PHE A 110 5.22 3.68 7.84
CA PHE A 110 6.42 3.00 8.33
C PHE A 110 7.69 3.60 7.73
N GLU A 111 7.73 3.79 6.42
CA GLU A 111 8.88 4.37 5.72
C GLU A 111 9.12 5.82 6.10
N HIS A 112 8.05 6.62 6.16
CA HIS A 112 8.17 8.03 6.56
C HIS A 112 8.81 8.16 7.93
N LEU A 113 8.34 7.38 8.90
CA LEU A 113 8.89 7.39 10.26
C LEU A 113 10.33 6.85 10.30
N GLN A 114 10.65 5.78 9.58
CA GLN A 114 12.00 5.22 9.54
C GLN A 114 13.02 6.18 8.90
N ASN A 115 12.63 6.87 7.83
CA ASN A 115 13.52 7.73 7.07
C ASN A 115 13.77 9.08 7.76
N HIS A 116 12.75 9.62 8.46
CA HIS A 116 12.83 10.94 9.10
C HIS A 116 13.17 10.88 10.60
N ALA A 117 13.18 9.68 11.19
CA ALA A 117 13.57 9.51 12.60
C ALA A 117 15.05 9.82 12.81
N GLN A 118 15.34 10.92 13.50
CA GLN A 118 16.70 11.26 13.93
C GLN A 118 17.14 10.41 15.13
N ALA A 119 16.19 10.01 15.98
CA ALA A 119 16.44 9.22 17.17
C ALA A 119 16.19 7.73 16.91
N GLN A 120 17.13 6.90 17.37
CA GLN A 120 17.00 5.42 17.26
C GLN A 120 15.78 4.89 18.02
N GLU A 121 15.34 5.59 19.07
CA GLU A 121 14.13 5.27 19.84
C GLU A 121 12.86 5.35 18.98
N LEU A 122 12.72 6.37 18.12
CA LEU A 122 11.57 6.49 17.23
C LEU A 122 11.53 5.39 16.18
N LYS A 123 12.72 4.99 15.66
CA LYS A 123 12.83 3.84 14.76
C LYS A 123 12.35 2.56 15.43
N ALA A 124 12.78 2.32 16.65
CA ALA A 124 12.35 1.17 17.43
C ALA A 124 10.84 1.17 17.67
N GLU A 125 10.26 2.30 18.06
CA GLU A 125 8.81 2.42 18.30
C GLU A 125 7.96 2.29 17.03
N THR A 126 8.51 2.69 15.88
CA THR A 126 7.85 2.44 14.60
C THR A 126 7.75 0.93 14.32
N ILE A 127 8.83 0.18 14.60
CA ILE A 127 8.84 -1.28 14.50
C ILE A 127 7.86 -1.89 15.51
N ASP A 128 7.81 -1.36 16.72
CA ASP A 128 6.89 -1.81 17.77
C ASP A 128 5.43 -1.58 17.37
N SER A 129 5.11 -0.45 16.74
CA SER A 129 3.77 -0.19 16.24
C SER A 129 3.38 -1.14 15.10
N PHE A 130 4.33 -1.47 14.22
CA PHE A 130 4.12 -2.47 13.18
C PHE A 130 3.89 -3.87 13.78
N TYR A 131 4.64 -4.23 14.82
CA TYR A 131 4.42 -5.44 15.60
C TYR A 131 3.02 -5.48 16.23
N CYS A 132 2.53 -4.36 16.80
CA CYS A 132 1.15 -4.28 17.30
C CYS A 132 0.11 -4.55 16.21
N GLY A 133 0.33 -4.04 15.00
CA GLY A 133 -0.49 -4.36 13.83
C GLY A 133 -0.53 -5.86 13.53
N ILE A 134 0.64 -6.49 13.46
CA ILE A 134 0.77 -7.94 13.24
C ILE A 134 0.07 -8.74 14.34
N LEU A 135 0.26 -8.35 15.60
CA LEU A 135 -0.39 -9.01 16.74
C LEU A 135 -1.93 -8.89 16.63
N GLY A 136 -2.45 -7.71 16.32
CA GLY A 136 -3.88 -7.50 16.11
C GLY A 136 -4.45 -8.38 15.00
N ARG A 137 -3.78 -8.44 13.86
CA ARG A 137 -4.13 -9.30 12.73
C ARG A 137 -4.13 -10.78 13.10
N LEU A 138 -3.13 -11.22 13.85
CA LEU A 138 -3.02 -12.61 14.33
C LEU A 138 -4.16 -12.96 15.27
N LEU A 139 -4.48 -12.09 16.22
CA LEU A 139 -5.61 -12.26 17.15
C LEU A 139 -6.94 -12.31 16.40
N ALA A 140 -7.15 -11.41 15.43
CA ALA A 140 -8.34 -11.42 14.58
C ALA A 140 -8.51 -12.76 13.85
N ARG A 141 -7.44 -13.32 13.29
CA ARG A 141 -7.45 -14.64 12.63
C ARG A 141 -7.78 -15.78 13.60
N LYS A 142 -7.14 -15.80 14.79
CA LYS A 142 -7.43 -16.81 15.81
C LYS A 142 -8.89 -16.78 16.25
N LEU A 143 -9.55 -15.63 16.18
CA LEU A 143 -10.98 -15.43 16.48
C LEU A 143 -11.91 -15.64 15.26
N GLY A 144 -11.35 -15.98 14.08
CA GLY A 144 -12.14 -16.24 12.87
C GLY A 144 -12.73 -14.99 12.23
N HIS A 145 -12.18 -13.80 12.49
CA HIS A 145 -12.62 -12.56 11.84
C HIS A 145 -12.16 -12.51 10.39
N ARG A 146 -12.98 -11.91 9.52
CA ARG A 146 -12.66 -11.74 8.09
C ARG A 146 -11.84 -10.48 7.82
N ASP A 147 -12.12 -9.41 8.57
CA ASP A 147 -11.56 -8.07 8.36
C ASP A 147 -10.22 -7.90 9.09
N THR A 148 -9.29 -8.84 8.88
CA THR A 148 -8.03 -8.93 9.62
C THR A 148 -7.08 -7.78 9.29
N GLU A 149 -7.14 -7.24 8.08
CA GLU A 149 -6.28 -6.15 7.63
C GLU A 149 -6.71 -4.80 8.23
N GLU A 150 -8.02 -4.58 8.38
CA GLU A 150 -8.51 -3.39 9.10
C GLU A 150 -8.05 -3.39 10.57
N VAL A 151 -8.08 -4.57 11.22
CA VAL A 151 -7.54 -4.70 12.59
C VAL A 151 -6.03 -4.38 12.63
N PHE A 152 -5.27 -4.85 11.63
CA PHE A 152 -3.85 -4.55 11.51
C PHE A 152 -3.61 -3.03 11.49
N ILE A 153 -4.33 -2.30 10.65
CA ILE A 153 -4.18 -0.84 10.53
C ILE A 153 -4.63 -0.12 11.79
N CYS A 154 -5.77 -0.49 12.36
CA CYS A 154 -6.23 0.11 13.61
C CYS A 154 -5.20 -0.06 14.73
N ALA A 155 -4.59 -1.25 14.84
CA ALA A 155 -3.56 -1.54 15.85
C ALA A 155 -2.23 -0.81 15.57
N LEU A 156 -1.81 -0.72 14.29
CA LEU A 156 -0.65 0.07 13.87
C LEU A 156 -0.83 1.55 14.23
N PHE A 157 -2.01 2.11 13.91
CA PHE A 157 -2.30 3.53 14.08
C PHE A 157 -2.72 3.90 15.51
N ARG A 158 -2.92 2.92 16.39
CA ARG A 158 -3.26 3.16 17.79
C ARG A 158 -2.22 4.05 18.50
N ASN A 159 -0.94 3.96 18.08
CA ASN A 159 0.16 4.78 18.56
C ASN A 159 0.50 5.99 17.67
N LEU A 160 -0.30 6.28 16.65
CA LEU A 160 0.00 7.32 15.66
C LEU A 160 0.33 8.67 16.30
N GLY A 161 -0.45 9.11 17.27
CA GLY A 161 -0.23 10.41 17.90
C GLY A 161 1.07 10.51 18.67
N LYS A 162 1.48 9.43 19.34
CA LYS A 162 2.77 9.35 20.04
C LYS A 162 3.94 9.38 19.06
N LEU A 163 3.84 8.64 17.97
CA LEU A 163 4.86 8.62 16.91
C LEU A 163 4.99 10.01 16.25
N MET A 164 3.87 10.65 15.92
CA MET A 164 3.87 12.00 15.34
C MET A 164 4.40 13.05 16.31
N ALA A 165 4.02 12.98 17.59
CA ALA A 165 4.56 13.88 18.60
C ALA A 165 6.07 13.69 18.77
N ARG A 166 6.58 12.47 18.77
CA ARG A 166 8.03 12.21 18.87
C ARG A 166 8.80 12.64 17.63
N LEU A 167 8.21 12.48 16.46
CA LEU A 167 8.84 12.92 15.22
C LEU A 167 8.99 14.44 15.16
N HIS A 168 7.93 15.18 15.51
CA HIS A 168 7.86 16.63 15.29
C HIS A 168 8.08 17.48 16.55
N PHE A 169 7.89 16.92 17.74
CA PHE A 169 7.99 17.60 19.04
C PHE A 169 8.86 16.84 20.02
N PHE A 170 10.02 16.38 19.56
CA PHE A 170 10.94 15.50 20.31
C PHE A 170 11.22 15.98 21.72
N GLU A 171 11.65 17.25 21.89
CA GLU A 171 11.96 17.84 23.20
C GLU A 171 10.73 17.84 24.14
N ALA A 172 9.54 18.14 23.62
CA ALA A 172 8.33 18.11 24.42
C ALA A 172 7.98 16.68 24.87
N THR A 173 8.23 15.67 24.06
CA THR A 173 7.99 14.26 24.47
C THR A 173 8.98 13.78 25.53
N HIS A 174 10.19 14.30 25.55
CA HIS A 174 11.14 14.09 26.67
C HIS A 174 10.65 14.73 27.96
N GLN A 175 10.08 15.93 27.90
CA GLN A 175 9.46 16.59 29.07
C GLN A 175 8.26 15.77 29.59
N VAL A 176 7.42 15.23 28.72
CA VAL A 176 6.34 14.31 29.11
C VAL A 176 6.91 13.13 29.89
N SER A 177 7.94 12.47 29.35
CA SER A 177 8.60 11.33 30.00
C SER A 177 9.25 11.70 31.34
N ALA A 178 9.80 12.90 31.49
CA ALA A 178 10.33 13.41 32.74
C ALA A 178 9.24 13.61 33.79
N LEU A 179 8.11 14.23 33.41
CA LEU A 179 6.95 14.41 34.31
C LEU A 179 6.37 13.11 34.82
N MET A 180 6.29 12.11 33.95
CA MET A 180 5.83 10.76 34.34
C MET A 180 6.76 10.15 35.40
N ARG A 181 8.08 10.26 35.23
CA ARG A 181 9.06 9.66 36.16
C ARG A 181 9.17 10.44 37.48
N GLU A 182 9.19 11.79 37.43
CA GLU A 182 9.46 12.64 38.57
C GLU A 182 8.21 12.87 39.41
N GLN A 183 7.05 12.98 38.80
CA GLN A 183 5.79 13.33 39.47
C GLN A 183 4.80 12.16 39.52
N GLY A 184 5.11 11.00 38.93
CA GLY A 184 4.21 9.82 38.89
C GLY A 184 2.93 10.09 38.10
N LEU A 185 2.92 11.06 37.19
CA LEU A 185 1.74 11.35 36.37
C LEU A 185 1.48 10.26 35.34
N SER A 186 0.21 10.04 35.00
CA SER A 186 -0.13 9.21 33.84
C SER A 186 0.35 9.87 32.54
N GLU A 187 0.61 9.07 31.52
CA GLU A 187 1.06 9.57 30.20
C GLU A 187 0.07 10.59 29.64
N GLU A 188 -1.23 10.32 29.75
CA GLU A 188 -2.28 11.23 29.30
C GLU A 188 -2.20 12.61 29.98
N VAL A 189 -2.08 12.64 31.32
CA VAL A 189 -2.01 13.89 32.09
C VAL A 189 -0.73 14.64 31.77
N ALA A 190 0.41 13.95 31.68
CA ALA A 190 1.68 14.56 31.34
C ALA A 190 1.69 15.13 29.92
N ALA A 191 1.16 14.38 28.95
CA ALA A 191 1.05 14.84 27.55
C ALA A 191 0.15 16.07 27.42
N ARG A 192 -1.04 16.07 28.04
CA ARG A 192 -1.92 17.26 28.07
C ARG A 192 -1.23 18.49 28.70
N ARG A 193 -0.44 18.27 29.73
CA ARG A 193 0.27 19.39 30.39
C ARG A 193 1.35 20.01 29.51
N VAL A 194 2.06 19.23 28.73
CA VAL A 194 3.20 19.68 27.91
C VAL A 194 2.77 20.06 26.49
N LEU A 195 1.94 19.25 25.87
CA LEU A 195 1.55 19.38 24.46
C LEU A 195 0.18 20.07 24.27
N GLY A 196 -0.60 20.21 25.37
CA GLY A 196 -1.99 20.69 25.32
C GLY A 196 -3.02 19.60 25.01
N MET A 197 -2.59 18.45 24.51
CA MET A 197 -3.42 17.33 24.08
C MET A 197 -2.80 16.00 24.51
N SER A 198 -3.63 14.96 24.69
CA SER A 198 -3.14 13.58 24.84
C SER A 198 -2.62 13.03 23.50
N TYR A 199 -1.79 12.00 23.56
CA TYR A 199 -1.34 11.32 22.33
C TYR A 199 -2.52 10.74 21.51
N ASP A 200 -3.57 10.26 22.17
CA ASP A 200 -4.76 9.76 21.50
C ASP A 200 -5.48 10.87 20.72
N GLU A 201 -5.62 12.05 21.31
CA GLU A 201 -6.22 13.21 20.62
C GLU A 201 -5.37 13.70 19.46
N ILE A 202 -4.04 13.70 19.61
CA ILE A 202 -3.12 13.99 18.50
C ILE A 202 -3.31 12.98 17.37
N GLY A 203 -3.35 11.67 17.66
CA GLY A 203 -3.57 10.63 16.68
C GLY A 203 -4.90 10.78 15.95
N GLN A 204 -5.97 11.06 16.67
CA GLN A 204 -7.29 11.32 16.08
C GLN A 204 -7.31 12.59 15.22
N ALA A 205 -6.63 13.66 15.64
CA ALA A 205 -6.51 14.90 14.86
C ALA A 205 -5.76 14.68 13.55
N VAL A 206 -4.61 14.00 13.60
CA VAL A 206 -3.80 13.64 12.42
C VAL A 206 -4.59 12.72 11.49
N GLY A 207 -5.23 11.68 12.02
CA GLY A 207 -6.03 10.76 11.23
C GLY A 207 -7.19 11.44 10.50
N ARG A 208 -7.89 12.38 11.15
CA ARG A 208 -8.91 13.21 10.48
C ARG A 208 -8.33 14.12 9.41
N HIS A 209 -7.17 14.74 9.68
CA HIS A 209 -6.47 15.58 8.71
C HIS A 209 -6.05 14.77 7.47
N TRP A 210 -5.61 13.53 7.66
CA TRP A 210 -5.29 12.59 6.59
C TRP A 210 -6.51 11.96 5.93
N LYS A 211 -7.73 12.31 6.38
CA LYS A 211 -8.99 11.74 5.87
C LYS A 211 -9.04 10.22 5.96
N LEU A 212 -8.51 9.65 7.03
CA LEU A 212 -8.63 8.21 7.26
C LEU A 212 -10.11 7.80 7.31
N PRO A 213 -10.46 6.60 6.83
CA PRO A 213 -11.82 6.08 6.90
C PRO A 213 -12.37 6.10 8.34
N ALA A 214 -13.68 6.29 8.46
CA ALA A 214 -14.34 6.43 9.78
C ALA A 214 -14.18 5.17 10.66
N ASN A 215 -14.18 3.97 10.06
CA ASN A 215 -13.91 2.70 10.73
C ASN A 215 -12.49 2.64 11.30
N ILE A 216 -11.49 3.12 10.56
CA ILE A 216 -10.11 3.19 11.04
C ILE A 216 -9.99 4.19 12.19
N LEU A 217 -10.58 5.38 12.05
CA LEU A 217 -10.60 6.39 13.13
C LEU A 217 -11.27 5.86 14.40
N ALA A 218 -12.40 5.15 14.26
CA ALA A 218 -13.07 4.52 15.39
C ALA A 218 -12.19 3.39 16.00
N GLY A 219 -11.62 2.54 15.17
CA GLY A 219 -10.80 1.41 15.59
C GLY A 219 -9.51 1.80 16.31
N MET A 220 -8.89 2.92 15.93
CA MET A 220 -7.69 3.43 16.61
C MET A 220 -7.97 4.24 17.88
N ALA A 221 -9.24 4.47 18.23
CA ALA A 221 -9.60 5.20 19.45
C ALA A 221 -9.34 4.39 20.72
N PRO A 222 -9.03 5.04 21.87
CA PRO A 222 -8.88 4.35 23.14
C PRO A 222 -10.21 3.74 23.62
N LEU A 223 -10.11 2.63 24.33
CA LEU A 223 -11.25 2.07 25.07
C LEU A 223 -11.35 2.70 26.46
N PRO A 224 -12.56 2.90 26.98
CA PRO A 224 -12.74 3.36 28.36
C PRO A 224 -12.10 2.40 29.38
N ASP A 225 -11.76 2.93 30.55
CA ASP A 225 -11.25 2.12 31.65
C ASP A 225 -12.28 1.07 32.12
N GLY A 226 -11.77 -0.02 32.68
CA GLY A 226 -12.59 -1.14 33.21
C GLY A 226 -12.87 -2.23 32.18
N PRO A 227 -13.83 -3.15 32.49
CA PRO A 227 -14.19 -4.27 31.63
C PRO A 227 -14.75 -3.82 30.28
N VAL A 228 -14.28 -4.43 29.19
CA VAL A 228 -14.74 -4.11 27.85
C VAL A 228 -16.15 -4.63 27.62
N LYS A 229 -17.03 -3.79 27.07
CA LYS A 229 -18.42 -4.14 26.83
C LYS A 229 -18.54 -5.00 25.55
N PRO A 230 -19.45 -6.01 25.52
CA PRO A 230 -19.69 -6.82 24.32
C PRO A 230 -20.13 -6.02 23.08
N SER A 231 -20.67 -4.81 23.27
CA SER A 231 -21.10 -3.90 22.20
C SER A 231 -20.00 -3.02 21.67
N ALA A 232 -18.76 -3.15 22.18
CA ALA A 232 -17.63 -2.37 21.67
C ALA A 232 -17.26 -2.82 20.24
N ASP A 233 -16.77 -1.90 19.45
CA ASP A 233 -16.31 -2.17 18.10
C ASP A 233 -15.14 -3.17 18.12
N ARG A 234 -15.18 -4.19 17.26
CA ARG A 234 -14.22 -5.30 17.25
C ARG A 234 -12.82 -4.83 16.88
N HIS A 235 -12.70 -3.93 15.91
CA HIS A 235 -11.41 -3.37 15.48
C HIS A 235 -10.77 -2.59 16.62
N GLN A 236 -11.58 -1.75 17.30
CA GLN A 236 -11.14 -1.01 18.48
C GLN A 236 -10.72 -1.94 19.62
N VAL A 237 -11.49 -3.01 19.88
CA VAL A 237 -11.16 -4.01 20.91
C VAL A 237 -9.81 -4.65 20.64
N LEU A 238 -9.59 -5.17 19.43
CA LEU A 238 -8.36 -5.88 19.09
C LEU A 238 -7.16 -4.95 18.96
N ALA A 239 -7.33 -3.73 18.48
CA ALA A 239 -6.26 -2.73 18.42
C ALA A 239 -5.79 -2.34 19.83
N ASN A 240 -6.71 -2.09 20.76
CA ASN A 240 -6.38 -1.76 22.14
C ASN A 240 -5.81 -2.97 22.90
N LEU A 241 -6.32 -4.18 22.67
CA LEU A 241 -5.77 -5.41 23.24
C LEU A 241 -4.31 -5.60 22.80
N SER A 242 -4.01 -5.44 21.52
CA SER A 242 -2.65 -5.57 20.97
C SER A 242 -1.68 -4.60 21.61
N LEU A 243 -2.08 -3.33 21.76
CA LEU A 243 -1.27 -2.33 22.45
C LEU A 243 -1.03 -2.68 23.92
N GLN A 244 -2.06 -3.09 24.66
CA GLN A 244 -1.91 -3.46 26.07
C GLN A 244 -1.05 -4.69 26.27
N LEU A 245 -1.15 -5.69 25.39
CA LEU A 245 -0.28 -6.87 25.43
C LEU A 245 1.18 -6.47 25.15
N TYR A 246 1.43 -5.58 24.18
CA TYR A 246 2.73 -5.03 23.92
C TYR A 246 3.29 -4.28 25.15
N GLU A 247 2.50 -3.41 25.75
CA GLU A 247 2.89 -2.65 26.96
C GLU A 247 3.16 -3.57 28.15
N ALA A 248 2.38 -4.61 28.34
CA ALA A 248 2.59 -5.61 29.38
C ALA A 248 3.95 -6.30 29.24
N VAL A 249 4.33 -6.69 28.02
CA VAL A 249 5.64 -7.32 27.76
C VAL A 249 6.78 -6.33 27.96
N ARG A 250 6.59 -5.08 27.54
CA ARG A 250 7.60 -4.01 27.64
C ARG A 250 7.88 -3.58 29.07
N ASN A 251 6.83 -3.46 29.89
CA ASN A 251 6.89 -2.80 31.19
C ASN A 251 6.96 -3.77 32.37
N SER A 252 6.69 -5.06 32.17
CA SER A 252 6.71 -6.07 33.24
C SER A 252 8.03 -6.83 33.31
N PRO A 253 8.52 -7.15 34.51
CA PRO A 253 9.57 -8.13 34.68
C PRO A 253 9.17 -9.45 34.00
N ARG A 254 10.17 -10.24 33.58
CA ARG A 254 9.95 -11.48 32.82
C ARG A 254 9.00 -12.47 33.50
N GLU A 255 9.12 -12.61 34.79
CA GLU A 255 8.34 -13.53 35.65
C GLU A 255 6.89 -13.08 35.80
N ASP A 256 6.61 -11.79 35.63
CA ASP A 256 5.28 -11.20 35.82
C ASP A 256 4.48 -11.03 34.50
N VAL A 257 5.10 -11.23 33.32
CA VAL A 257 4.43 -11.06 32.01
C VAL A 257 3.18 -11.96 31.94
N GLY A 258 3.27 -13.23 32.36
CA GLY A 258 2.13 -14.14 32.32
C GLY A 258 0.97 -13.69 33.20
N ARG A 259 1.27 -13.08 34.37
CA ARG A 259 0.26 -12.51 35.26
C ARG A 259 -0.39 -11.29 34.62
N ALA A 260 0.40 -10.34 34.08
CA ALA A 260 -0.08 -9.14 33.42
C ALA A 260 -0.97 -9.48 32.20
N VAL A 261 -0.56 -10.46 31.37
CA VAL A 261 -1.37 -10.94 30.25
C VAL A 261 -2.69 -11.58 30.72
N THR A 262 -2.66 -12.32 31.87
CA THR A 262 -3.88 -12.90 32.42
C THR A 262 -4.86 -11.84 32.92
N GLU A 263 -4.37 -10.76 33.52
CA GLU A 263 -5.20 -9.62 33.95
C GLU A 263 -5.82 -8.91 32.76
N ILE A 264 -5.05 -8.71 31.69
CA ILE A 264 -5.56 -8.16 30.44
C ILE A 264 -6.63 -9.08 29.86
N ALA A 265 -6.39 -10.41 29.80
CA ALA A 265 -7.37 -11.36 29.31
C ALA A 265 -8.73 -11.25 30.04
N ARG A 266 -8.72 -11.07 31.37
CA ARG A 266 -9.96 -10.84 32.15
C ARG A 266 -10.69 -9.56 31.76
N ARG A 267 -9.96 -8.49 31.46
CA ARG A 267 -10.56 -7.23 31.01
C ARG A 267 -11.38 -7.41 29.71
N TYR A 268 -10.89 -8.28 28.83
CA TYR A 268 -11.45 -8.51 27.50
C TYR A 268 -12.31 -9.77 27.38
N GLU A 269 -12.49 -10.57 28.47
CA GLU A 269 -13.13 -11.89 28.45
C GLU A 269 -14.53 -11.93 27.81
N LYS A 270 -15.28 -10.80 27.89
CA LYS A 270 -16.63 -10.70 27.30
C LYS A 270 -16.64 -10.45 25.79
N CYS A 271 -15.48 -10.09 25.22
CA CYS A 271 -15.34 -9.71 23.81
C CYS A 271 -14.37 -10.64 23.05
N VAL A 272 -13.41 -11.22 23.77
CA VAL A 272 -12.31 -12.00 23.20
C VAL A 272 -12.23 -13.32 23.96
N ASP A 273 -12.62 -14.40 23.29
CA ASP A 273 -12.58 -15.76 23.85
C ASP A 273 -11.18 -16.38 23.62
N LEU A 274 -10.16 -15.76 24.22
CA LEU A 274 -8.78 -16.25 24.21
C LEU A 274 -8.21 -16.21 25.64
N PRO A 275 -7.93 -17.37 26.24
CA PRO A 275 -7.31 -17.46 27.58
C PRO A 275 -5.86 -16.92 27.54
N GLY A 276 -5.39 -16.45 28.70
CA GLY A 276 -4.05 -15.87 28.86
C GLY A 276 -2.91 -16.64 28.18
N PRO A 277 -2.80 -17.98 28.32
CA PRO A 277 -1.76 -18.76 27.65
C PRO A 277 -1.77 -18.64 26.12
N LEU A 278 -2.95 -18.58 25.48
CA LEU A 278 -3.06 -18.39 24.03
C LEU A 278 -2.69 -16.96 23.60
N LEU A 279 -2.92 -15.96 24.45
CA LEU A 279 -2.44 -14.59 24.22
C LEU A 279 -0.92 -14.51 24.31
N VAL A 280 -0.30 -15.22 25.28
CA VAL A 280 1.16 -15.32 25.38
C VAL A 280 1.74 -16.00 24.15
N GLU A 281 1.15 -17.09 23.67
CA GLU A 281 1.55 -17.75 22.43
C GLU A 281 1.44 -16.79 21.24
N ALA A 282 0.35 -16.03 21.12
CA ALA A 282 0.15 -15.05 20.07
C ALA A 282 1.23 -13.95 20.06
N ILE A 283 1.68 -13.50 21.23
CA ILE A 283 2.77 -12.52 21.37
C ILE A 283 4.07 -13.05 20.72
N TYR A 284 4.46 -14.30 21.01
CA TYR A 284 5.66 -14.89 20.42
C TYR A 284 5.50 -15.17 18.92
N GLN A 285 4.36 -15.72 18.49
CA GLN A 285 4.07 -15.92 17.07
C GLN A 285 4.11 -14.61 16.29
N ALA A 286 3.54 -13.52 16.84
CA ALA A 286 3.60 -12.20 16.23
C ALA A 286 5.04 -11.67 16.10
N SER A 287 5.93 -11.96 17.06
CA SER A 287 7.33 -11.52 16.97
C SER A 287 8.11 -12.22 15.86
N GLU A 288 7.84 -13.51 15.61
CA GLU A 288 8.45 -14.26 14.51
C GLU A 288 7.98 -13.74 13.13
N VAL A 289 6.70 -13.42 13.06
CA VAL A 289 6.12 -12.81 11.85
C VAL A 289 6.72 -11.43 11.63
N ALA A 290 6.82 -10.61 12.68
CA ALA A 290 7.40 -9.27 12.61
C ALA A 290 8.86 -9.30 12.15
N GLU A 291 9.68 -10.25 12.61
CA GLU A 291 11.06 -10.40 12.15
C GLU A 291 11.12 -10.58 10.62
N LYS A 292 10.27 -11.45 10.08
CA LYS A 292 10.22 -11.74 8.64
C LYS A 292 9.66 -10.56 7.83
N GLU A 293 8.54 -9.98 8.23
CA GLU A 293 7.90 -8.90 7.49
C GLU A 293 8.73 -7.61 7.52
N VAL A 294 9.30 -7.24 8.68
CA VAL A 294 10.19 -6.07 8.81
C VAL A 294 11.48 -6.25 8.00
N ALA A 295 12.02 -7.48 7.92
CA ALA A 295 13.16 -7.78 7.05
C ALA A 295 12.82 -7.59 5.56
N MET A 296 11.60 -7.94 5.11
CA MET A 296 11.14 -7.66 3.74
C MET A 296 11.11 -6.16 3.43
N LEU A 297 10.94 -5.31 4.45
CA LEU A 297 10.99 -3.85 4.35
C LEU A 297 12.42 -3.29 4.43
N GLN A 298 13.45 -4.15 4.37
CA GLN A 298 14.86 -3.79 4.47
C GLN A 298 15.23 -3.11 5.80
N THR A 299 14.51 -3.46 6.86
CA THR A 299 14.71 -2.96 8.22
C THR A 299 14.98 -4.14 9.15
N ASP A 300 15.85 -3.95 10.16
CA ASP A 300 16.13 -4.99 11.14
C ASP A 300 15.16 -4.87 12.32
N ALA A 301 14.33 -5.87 12.51
CA ALA A 301 13.37 -5.96 13.63
C ALA A 301 14.07 -5.90 15.01
N ARG A 302 15.34 -6.34 15.10
CA ARG A 302 16.15 -6.31 16.34
C ARG A 302 16.58 -4.91 16.75
N GLN A 303 16.30 -3.86 15.94
CA GLN A 303 16.40 -2.47 16.39
C GLN A 303 15.37 -2.15 17.48
N SER A 304 14.24 -2.87 17.55
CA SER A 304 13.36 -2.84 18.71
C SER A 304 13.95 -3.68 19.86
N PRO A 305 14.18 -3.06 21.04
CA PRO A 305 14.61 -3.83 22.23
C PRO A 305 13.61 -4.90 22.64
N LEU A 306 12.30 -4.64 22.47
CA LEU A 306 11.25 -5.61 22.77
C LEU A 306 11.31 -6.81 21.84
N LEU A 307 11.35 -6.60 20.52
CA LEU A 307 11.41 -7.69 19.56
C LEU A 307 12.68 -8.52 19.72
N ARG A 308 13.83 -7.88 19.95
CA ARG A 308 15.08 -8.57 20.29
C ARG A 308 14.86 -9.48 21.49
N GLN A 309 14.26 -8.96 22.56
CA GLN A 309 13.98 -9.73 23.78
C GLN A 309 13.03 -10.91 23.52
N LEU A 310 11.99 -10.75 22.72
CA LEU A 310 11.04 -11.81 22.38
C LEU A 310 11.69 -12.88 21.50
N LEU A 311 12.45 -12.48 20.49
CA LEU A 311 13.12 -13.40 19.58
C LEU A 311 14.24 -14.20 20.23
N ASP A 312 14.99 -13.60 21.15
CA ASP A 312 16.06 -14.28 21.91
C ASP A 312 15.50 -15.26 22.97
N ARG A 313 14.22 -15.15 23.31
CA ARG A 313 13.55 -15.92 24.36
C ARG A 313 12.69 -17.07 23.86
N ARG A 314 12.89 -17.52 22.63
CA ARG A 314 12.13 -18.68 22.12
C ARG A 314 12.12 -19.80 23.17
N PRO A 315 10.94 -20.25 23.65
CA PRO A 315 10.88 -21.55 24.28
C PRO A 315 11.39 -22.52 23.21
N THR A 316 12.39 -23.32 23.54
CA THR A 316 12.78 -24.48 22.73
C THR A 316 11.59 -25.43 22.75
N ALA A 317 10.61 -25.16 21.86
CA ALA A 317 9.54 -26.09 21.60
C ALA A 317 10.14 -27.30 20.90
N ALA A 318 9.81 -28.47 21.38
CA ALA A 318 10.03 -29.74 20.70
C ALA A 318 9.59 -29.59 19.23
N PRO A 319 10.24 -30.25 18.26
CA PRO A 319 9.96 -30.10 16.86
C PRO A 319 8.48 -30.44 16.59
N ALA A 320 7.63 -29.44 16.53
CA ALA A 320 6.32 -29.61 15.95
C ALA A 320 6.57 -29.92 14.47
N ALA A 321 6.01 -31.03 14.03
CA ALA A 321 6.10 -31.55 12.68
C ALA A 321 6.05 -30.39 11.66
N GLU A 322 7.12 -30.23 10.93
CA GLU A 322 7.19 -29.44 9.73
C GLU A 322 6.08 -29.94 8.81
N ALA A 323 4.95 -29.23 8.81
CA ALA A 323 4.05 -29.34 7.68
C ALA A 323 4.82 -28.77 6.49
N GLU A 324 5.28 -29.64 5.64
CA GLU A 324 5.90 -29.39 4.36
C GLU A 324 5.01 -28.43 3.56
N ALA A 325 5.36 -27.15 3.56
CA ALA A 325 4.94 -26.15 2.62
C ALA A 325 6.06 -25.10 2.52
N GLY A 326 7.26 -25.56 2.33
CA GLY A 326 8.45 -24.78 2.03
C GLY A 326 9.00 -25.18 0.67
N ALA A 327 8.22 -25.02 -0.40
CA ALA A 327 8.84 -24.76 -1.67
C ALA A 327 9.46 -23.36 -1.52
N GLU A 328 10.77 -23.29 -1.41
CA GLU A 328 11.54 -22.08 -1.66
C GLU A 328 11.19 -21.58 -3.06
N LEU A 329 10.15 -20.75 -3.14
CA LEU A 329 9.94 -19.89 -4.27
C LEU A 329 10.98 -18.78 -4.17
N THR A 330 12.18 -19.07 -4.63
CA THR A 330 13.20 -18.09 -5.00
C THR A 330 12.73 -17.32 -6.23
N GLY A 331 11.63 -16.61 -6.09
CA GLY A 331 11.15 -15.56 -6.95
C GLY A 331 11.20 -14.26 -6.16
N SER A 332 12.41 -13.81 -5.79
CA SER A 332 12.59 -12.42 -5.35
C SER A 332 12.11 -11.53 -6.47
N PRO A 333 11.19 -10.56 -6.23
CA PRO A 333 10.97 -9.50 -7.20
C PRO A 333 12.33 -8.84 -7.44
N SER A 334 12.77 -8.85 -8.69
CA SER A 334 14.06 -8.33 -9.12
C SER A 334 14.27 -6.90 -8.61
N PRO A 335 15.49 -6.52 -8.26
CA PRO A 335 15.80 -5.15 -7.85
C PRO A 335 15.39 -4.17 -8.96
N VAL A 336 15.00 -2.99 -8.57
CA VAL A 336 14.73 -1.84 -9.46
C VAL A 336 15.92 -1.69 -10.43
N GLY A 337 15.70 -1.97 -11.73
CA GLY A 337 16.71 -1.77 -12.76
C GLY A 337 16.77 -2.80 -13.89
N ASP A 338 16.19 -3.99 -13.73
CA ASP A 338 16.20 -4.96 -14.83
C ASP A 338 14.79 -5.08 -15.48
N ALA A 339 14.59 -4.32 -16.55
CA ALA A 339 13.36 -4.35 -17.34
C ALA A 339 13.02 -5.77 -17.85
N ASN A 340 14.03 -6.59 -18.12
CA ASN A 340 13.81 -7.96 -18.58
C ASN A 340 13.26 -8.86 -17.47
N ALA A 341 13.76 -8.71 -16.24
CA ALA A 341 13.25 -9.47 -15.11
C ALA A 341 11.76 -9.16 -14.84
N VAL A 342 11.39 -7.86 -14.82
CA VAL A 342 9.99 -7.44 -14.68
C VAL A 342 9.10 -8.04 -15.76
N LEU A 343 9.57 -8.08 -17.02
CA LEU A 343 8.80 -8.64 -18.13
C LEU A 343 8.72 -10.16 -18.07
N ILE A 344 9.78 -10.86 -17.67
CA ILE A 344 9.79 -12.33 -17.54
C ILE A 344 8.78 -12.77 -16.47
N ASP A 345 8.86 -12.17 -15.27
CA ASP A 345 7.94 -12.47 -14.18
C ASP A 345 6.49 -12.13 -14.58
N GLY A 346 6.28 -10.98 -15.22
CA GLY A 346 4.98 -10.55 -15.67
C GLY A 346 4.38 -11.41 -16.79
N LEU A 347 5.20 -11.97 -17.68
CA LEU A 347 4.74 -12.91 -18.70
C LEU A 347 4.25 -14.23 -18.09
N GLN A 348 4.87 -14.68 -17.00
CA GLN A 348 4.37 -15.85 -16.26
C GLN A 348 3.01 -15.55 -15.63
N GLU A 349 2.85 -14.37 -15.02
CA GLU A 349 1.58 -13.92 -14.47
C GLU A 349 0.47 -13.85 -15.53
N LEU A 350 0.74 -13.25 -16.69
CA LEU A 350 -0.21 -13.18 -17.80
C LEU A 350 -0.57 -14.58 -18.36
N THR A 351 0.40 -15.51 -18.40
CA THR A 351 0.15 -16.90 -18.80
C THR A 351 -0.84 -17.56 -17.84
N TYR A 352 -0.68 -17.36 -16.54
CA TYR A 352 -1.60 -17.89 -15.54
C TYR A 352 -3.01 -17.29 -15.67
N LEU A 353 -3.12 -15.97 -15.82
CA LEU A 353 -4.40 -15.30 -16.05
C LEU A 353 -5.12 -15.82 -17.32
N LEU A 354 -4.35 -16.16 -18.37
CA LEU A 354 -4.90 -16.81 -19.57
C LEU A 354 -5.47 -18.19 -19.28
N LEU A 355 -4.78 -19.01 -18.48
CA LEU A 355 -5.23 -20.35 -18.10
C LEU A 355 -6.47 -20.29 -17.20
N GLU A 356 -6.58 -19.30 -16.32
CA GLU A 356 -7.76 -19.05 -15.49
C GLU A 356 -8.91 -18.38 -16.23
N GLN A 357 -8.77 -18.10 -17.53
CA GLN A 357 -9.77 -17.42 -18.35
C GLN A 357 -10.16 -16.05 -17.76
N ALA A 358 -9.21 -15.33 -17.17
CA ALA A 358 -9.44 -14.00 -16.61
C ALA A 358 -10.03 -13.04 -17.66
N HIS A 359 -10.86 -12.10 -17.19
CA HIS A 359 -11.49 -11.14 -18.09
C HIS A 359 -10.41 -10.35 -18.85
N PRO A 360 -10.52 -10.13 -20.18
CA PRO A 360 -9.50 -9.43 -20.97
C PRO A 360 -9.15 -8.04 -20.46
N GLN A 361 -10.09 -7.33 -19.85
CA GLN A 361 -9.81 -6.02 -19.25
C GLN A 361 -8.75 -6.12 -18.14
N VAL A 362 -8.83 -7.15 -17.29
CA VAL A 362 -7.83 -7.43 -16.25
C VAL A 362 -6.47 -7.67 -16.86
N MET A 363 -6.41 -8.48 -17.91
CA MET A 363 -5.16 -8.77 -18.61
C MET A 363 -4.55 -7.53 -19.25
N LEU A 364 -5.38 -6.65 -19.83
CA LEU A 364 -4.92 -5.38 -20.39
C LEU A 364 -4.38 -4.45 -19.28
N GLN A 365 -5.02 -4.40 -18.11
CA GLN A 365 -4.54 -3.62 -16.96
C GLN A 365 -3.18 -4.12 -16.48
N VAL A 366 -3.05 -5.43 -16.24
CA VAL A 366 -1.78 -6.06 -15.86
C VAL A 366 -0.69 -5.80 -16.91
N GLY A 367 -1.02 -5.95 -18.20
CA GLY A 367 -0.07 -5.70 -19.27
C GLY A 367 0.42 -4.25 -19.36
N ALA A 368 -0.47 -3.28 -19.14
CA ALA A 368 -0.09 -1.86 -19.10
C ALA A 368 0.82 -1.55 -17.90
N GLU A 369 0.49 -2.09 -16.73
CA GLU A 369 1.30 -1.95 -15.51
C GLU A 369 2.69 -2.56 -15.69
N LEU A 370 2.80 -3.78 -16.21
CA LEU A 370 4.07 -4.44 -16.46
C LEU A 370 4.99 -3.62 -17.37
N LEU A 371 4.45 -3.10 -18.48
CA LEU A 371 5.21 -2.23 -19.38
C LEU A 371 5.69 -0.97 -18.67
N PHE A 372 4.85 -0.32 -17.88
CA PHE A 372 5.21 0.89 -17.15
C PHE A 372 6.30 0.61 -16.10
N ARG A 373 6.20 -0.49 -15.36
CA ARG A 373 7.17 -0.89 -14.32
C ARG A 373 8.57 -1.20 -14.86
N THR A 374 8.72 -1.46 -16.16
CA THR A 374 10.06 -1.60 -16.75
C THR A 374 10.93 -0.34 -16.62
N GLY A 375 10.33 0.83 -16.33
CA GLY A 375 11.02 2.13 -16.32
C GLY A 375 11.51 2.58 -17.71
N SER A 376 11.18 1.81 -18.75
CA SER A 376 11.59 2.11 -20.13
C SER A 376 10.72 3.18 -20.79
N PHE A 377 9.55 3.48 -20.23
CA PHE A 377 8.54 4.36 -20.80
C PHE A 377 8.09 5.42 -19.79
N ASP A 378 7.81 6.63 -20.26
CA ASP A 378 7.25 7.74 -19.46
C ASP A 378 5.73 7.65 -19.36
N ASN A 379 5.07 7.19 -20.43
CA ASN A 379 3.66 6.85 -20.44
C ASN A 379 3.44 5.53 -21.17
N VAL A 380 2.48 4.75 -20.69
CA VAL A 380 1.95 3.54 -21.36
C VAL A 380 0.43 3.69 -21.44
N ILE A 381 -0.13 3.49 -22.62
CA ILE A 381 -1.57 3.65 -22.89
C ILE A 381 -2.05 2.43 -23.68
N ILE A 382 -3.15 1.83 -23.24
CA ILE A 382 -3.89 0.86 -24.03
C ILE A 382 -5.20 1.49 -24.51
N CYS A 383 -5.33 1.57 -25.81
CA CYS A 383 -6.53 2.05 -26.49
C CYS A 383 -7.38 0.86 -26.93
N THR A 384 -8.69 0.96 -26.75
CA THR A 384 -9.66 -0.01 -27.31
C THR A 384 -10.66 0.70 -28.22
N VAL A 385 -11.32 -0.07 -29.08
CA VAL A 385 -12.32 0.47 -30.01
C VAL A 385 -13.46 1.10 -29.23
N ASP A 386 -13.84 2.33 -29.60
CA ASP A 386 -14.97 3.03 -29.01
C ASP A 386 -16.33 2.41 -29.45
N PRO A 387 -17.42 2.65 -28.71
CA PRO A 387 -18.74 2.10 -29.09
C PRO A 387 -19.22 2.51 -30.48
N GLY A 388 -18.79 3.65 -30.97
CA GLY A 388 -19.10 4.13 -32.32
C GLY A 388 -18.25 3.53 -33.42
N ASN A 389 -17.26 2.69 -33.09
CA ASN A 389 -16.32 2.05 -34.00
C ASN A 389 -15.60 3.04 -34.95
N GLN A 390 -15.35 4.26 -34.44
CA GLN A 390 -14.68 5.33 -35.19
C GLN A 390 -13.25 5.58 -34.74
N PHE A 391 -12.94 5.28 -33.47
CA PHE A 391 -11.65 5.56 -32.87
C PHE A 391 -11.19 4.38 -32.01
N LEU A 392 -9.88 4.26 -31.87
CA LEU A 392 -9.28 3.63 -30.71
C LEU A 392 -9.07 4.71 -29.65
N ALA A 393 -9.80 4.61 -28.54
CA ALA A 393 -9.77 5.58 -27.45
C ALA A 393 -8.97 5.01 -26.26
N ALA A 394 -8.18 5.86 -25.61
CA ALA A 394 -7.44 5.50 -24.40
C ALA A 394 -8.41 5.04 -23.29
N ARG A 395 -8.17 3.85 -22.74
CA ARG A 395 -8.99 3.24 -21.68
C ARG A 395 -8.19 2.92 -20.44
N ILE A 396 -6.98 2.43 -20.62
CA ILE A 396 -6.06 2.02 -19.55
C ILE A 396 -4.74 2.73 -19.81
N GLY A 397 -4.07 3.20 -18.77
CA GLY A 397 -2.74 3.78 -18.93
C GLY A 397 -2.11 4.19 -17.62
N HIS A 398 -0.78 4.34 -17.67
CA HIS A 398 0.08 4.75 -16.58
C HIS A 398 1.07 5.80 -17.05
N GLY A 399 1.44 6.70 -16.17
CA GLY A 399 2.39 7.79 -16.46
C GLY A 399 1.93 9.14 -15.94
N ALA A 400 2.87 10.09 -15.86
CA ALA A 400 2.60 11.42 -15.30
C ALA A 400 1.52 12.20 -16.05
N ASP A 401 1.37 11.96 -17.37
CA ASP A 401 0.40 12.65 -18.23
C ASP A 401 -0.91 11.87 -18.41
N TRP A 402 -1.08 10.71 -17.77
CA TRP A 402 -2.21 9.82 -18.02
C TRP A 402 -3.56 10.53 -17.92
N ALA A 403 -3.78 11.30 -16.85
CA ALA A 403 -5.06 12.02 -16.66
C ALA A 403 -5.40 12.95 -17.82
N ARG A 404 -4.40 13.62 -18.41
CA ARG A 404 -4.54 14.50 -19.56
C ARG A 404 -4.73 13.72 -20.86
N LEU A 405 -3.97 12.64 -21.03
CA LEU A 405 -3.97 11.82 -22.24
C LEU A 405 -5.24 10.99 -22.38
N ARG A 406 -5.79 10.46 -21.27
CA ARG A 406 -7.04 9.70 -21.24
C ARG A 406 -8.20 10.41 -21.94
N ALA A 407 -8.34 11.70 -21.75
CA ALA A 407 -9.45 12.47 -22.32
C ALA A 407 -9.30 12.70 -23.84
N GLY A 408 -8.06 12.86 -24.33
CA GLY A 408 -7.79 13.34 -25.69
C GLY A 408 -7.14 12.33 -26.63
N PHE A 409 -6.55 11.25 -26.11
CA PHE A 409 -5.83 10.28 -26.95
C PHE A 409 -6.81 9.38 -27.70
N ARG A 410 -7.09 9.75 -28.95
CA ARG A 410 -8.00 9.05 -29.85
C ARG A 410 -7.34 8.85 -31.20
N VAL A 411 -7.16 7.60 -31.60
CA VAL A 411 -6.58 7.23 -32.90
C VAL A 411 -7.71 6.95 -33.87
N PRO A 412 -7.89 7.72 -34.96
CA PRO A 412 -8.93 7.48 -35.93
C PRO A 412 -8.76 6.12 -36.64
N LEU A 413 -9.85 5.36 -36.81
CA LEU A 413 -9.85 4.13 -37.57
C LEU A 413 -10.01 4.37 -39.08
N ALA A 414 -10.52 5.57 -39.45
CA ALA A 414 -10.59 5.97 -40.85
C ALA A 414 -9.19 6.13 -41.46
N PHE A 415 -9.09 5.90 -42.76
CA PHE A 415 -7.81 6.02 -43.48
C PHE A 415 -7.18 7.40 -43.30
N ASN A 416 -5.95 7.41 -42.80
CA ASN A 416 -5.09 8.58 -42.73
C ASN A 416 -3.64 8.13 -43.01
N PRO A 417 -2.88 8.80 -43.92
CA PRO A 417 -1.52 8.34 -44.27
C PRO A 417 -0.50 8.72 -43.20
N ASP A 418 -0.72 8.28 -41.95
CA ASP A 418 0.17 8.50 -40.79
C ASP A 418 0.69 7.20 -40.23
N VAL A 419 1.60 7.28 -39.24
CA VAL A 419 2.23 6.14 -38.61
C VAL A 419 1.25 5.30 -37.80
N PHE A 420 0.21 5.89 -37.21
CA PHE A 420 -0.81 5.16 -36.45
C PHE A 420 -1.65 4.29 -37.41
N HIS A 421 -2.14 4.88 -38.49
CA HIS A 421 -2.89 4.11 -39.48
C HIS A 421 -2.02 3.01 -40.13
N ALA A 422 -0.73 3.26 -40.37
CA ALA A 422 0.20 2.25 -40.87
C ALA A 422 0.34 1.07 -39.89
N ALA A 423 0.40 1.33 -38.57
CA ALA A 423 0.44 0.29 -37.56
C ALA A 423 -0.86 -0.53 -37.56
N LEU A 424 -2.02 0.12 -37.58
CA LEU A 424 -3.34 -0.52 -37.51
C LEU A 424 -3.65 -1.35 -38.75
N SER A 425 -3.44 -0.78 -39.95
CA SER A 425 -3.81 -1.42 -41.21
C SER A 425 -2.92 -2.61 -41.60
N LYS A 426 -1.63 -2.53 -41.24
CA LYS A 426 -0.65 -3.61 -41.50
C LYS A 426 -0.46 -4.56 -40.32
N ALA A 427 -1.15 -4.32 -39.20
CA ALA A 427 -0.93 -5.04 -37.93
C ALA A 427 0.57 -5.11 -37.56
N ALA A 428 1.30 -4.01 -37.81
CA ALA A 428 2.74 -3.94 -37.71
C ALA A 428 3.17 -3.19 -36.43
N ASP A 429 4.14 -3.76 -35.72
CA ASP A 429 4.82 -3.08 -34.63
C ASP A 429 5.65 -1.93 -35.18
N ILE A 430 5.46 -0.74 -34.66
CA ILE A 430 6.19 0.47 -35.10
C ILE A 430 6.91 1.09 -33.92
N LEU A 431 8.23 1.19 -34.02
CA LEU A 431 9.08 1.92 -33.10
C LEU A 431 9.60 3.19 -33.80
N ILE A 432 9.22 4.35 -33.27
CA ILE A 432 9.72 5.65 -33.71
C ILE A 432 10.75 6.13 -32.69
N SER A 433 12.03 6.12 -33.08
CA SER A 433 13.14 6.52 -32.22
C SER A 433 13.26 8.04 -32.07
N ASP A 434 12.85 8.81 -33.10
CA ASP A 434 12.84 10.27 -33.07
C ASP A 434 11.72 10.79 -33.96
N THR A 435 10.71 11.43 -33.36
CA THR A 435 9.57 12.04 -34.09
C THR A 435 9.95 13.30 -34.87
N GLY A 436 11.11 13.87 -34.56
CA GLY A 436 11.66 15.05 -35.25
C GLY A 436 12.46 14.73 -36.52
N ALA A 437 12.78 13.44 -36.76
CA ALA A 437 13.58 13.03 -37.92
C ALA A 437 12.86 13.34 -39.24
N ASP A 438 13.58 13.87 -40.23
CA ASP A 438 13.02 14.38 -41.50
C ASP A 438 12.17 13.34 -42.27
N ASN A 439 12.59 12.09 -42.24
CA ASN A 439 11.92 10.97 -42.90
C ASN A 439 10.61 10.54 -42.25
N ILE A 440 10.35 10.94 -40.99
CA ILE A 440 9.19 10.55 -40.18
C ILE A 440 8.28 11.74 -39.86
N ARG A 441 8.84 12.91 -39.73
CA ARG A 441 8.15 14.13 -39.28
C ARG A 441 6.83 14.39 -40.02
N SER A 442 6.79 14.18 -41.32
CA SER A 442 5.57 14.41 -42.16
C SER A 442 4.49 13.35 -41.90
N ARG A 443 4.85 12.18 -41.29
CA ARG A 443 3.93 11.08 -41.01
C ARG A 443 3.41 11.09 -39.55
N ILE A 444 3.91 12.00 -38.71
CA ILE A 444 3.40 12.21 -37.36
C ILE A 444 2.18 13.13 -37.41
N PRO A 445 0.98 12.70 -37.01
CA PRO A 445 -0.22 13.51 -37.13
C PRO A 445 -0.20 14.72 -36.19
N ASP A 446 -0.89 15.80 -36.60
CA ASP A 446 -0.92 17.06 -35.85
C ASP A 446 -1.60 16.95 -34.49
N TRP A 447 -2.62 16.05 -34.35
CA TRP A 447 -3.26 15.81 -33.06
C TRP A 447 -2.26 15.25 -32.07
N TYR A 448 -1.38 14.35 -32.50
CA TYR A 448 -0.34 13.77 -31.66
C TYR A 448 0.68 14.81 -31.20
N ARG A 449 1.16 15.65 -32.12
CA ARG A 449 2.14 16.70 -31.78
C ARG A 449 1.58 17.69 -30.77
N ARG A 450 0.29 18.04 -30.86
CA ARG A 450 -0.36 18.97 -29.93
C ARG A 450 -0.68 18.36 -28.59
N LEU A 451 -1.10 17.09 -28.57
CA LEU A 451 -1.56 16.43 -27.35
C LEU A 451 -0.42 15.78 -26.55
N VAL A 452 0.46 15.05 -27.24
CA VAL A 452 1.51 14.25 -26.64
C VAL A 452 2.89 14.87 -26.83
N GLY A 453 3.32 15.02 -28.06
CA GLY A 453 4.60 15.62 -28.43
C GLY A 453 5.82 14.86 -27.92
N ALA A 454 5.70 13.57 -27.64
CA ALA A 454 6.83 12.77 -27.18
C ALA A 454 7.88 12.60 -28.28
N ARG A 455 9.15 12.56 -27.88
CA ARG A 455 10.28 12.42 -28.78
C ARG A 455 10.34 11.06 -29.47
N SER A 456 9.95 10.02 -28.77
CA SER A 456 9.96 8.65 -29.28
C SER A 456 8.79 7.86 -28.74
N PHE A 457 8.31 6.88 -29.50
CA PHE A 457 7.22 6.01 -29.07
C PHE A 457 7.19 4.65 -29.76
N LEU A 458 6.48 3.72 -29.15
CA LEU A 458 6.23 2.37 -29.62
C LEU A 458 4.72 2.16 -29.83
N LEU A 459 4.33 1.56 -30.95
CA LEU A 459 2.98 1.13 -31.26
C LEU A 459 2.97 -0.38 -31.44
N LEU A 460 2.10 -1.06 -30.69
CA LEU A 460 1.90 -2.51 -30.79
C LEU A 460 0.39 -2.78 -30.96
N PRO A 461 -0.09 -3.02 -32.17
CA PRO A 461 -1.49 -3.32 -32.43
C PRO A 461 -1.86 -4.73 -31.92
N ILE A 462 -3.04 -4.85 -31.33
CA ILE A 462 -3.67 -6.11 -30.94
C ILE A 462 -4.78 -6.41 -31.95
N THR A 463 -4.65 -7.53 -32.68
CA THR A 463 -5.56 -7.88 -33.76
C THR A 463 -6.27 -9.21 -33.48
N VAL A 464 -7.58 -9.23 -33.72
CA VAL A 464 -8.40 -10.44 -33.68
C VAL A 464 -8.98 -10.66 -35.08
N GLY A 465 -8.60 -11.77 -35.72
CA GLY A 465 -8.85 -11.94 -37.15
C GLY A 465 -8.13 -10.87 -37.96
N ASN A 466 -8.89 -10.12 -38.77
CA ASN A 466 -8.35 -9.06 -39.64
C ASN A 466 -8.64 -7.65 -39.08
N ARG A 467 -9.08 -7.51 -37.82
CA ARG A 467 -9.44 -6.23 -37.20
C ARG A 467 -8.52 -5.92 -36.03
N CYS A 468 -8.03 -4.69 -35.97
CA CYS A 468 -7.36 -4.19 -34.80
C CYS A 468 -8.42 -3.85 -33.72
N VAL A 469 -8.35 -4.53 -32.57
CA VAL A 469 -9.30 -4.38 -31.45
C VAL A 469 -8.75 -3.52 -30.34
N ALA A 470 -7.41 -3.43 -30.22
CA ALA A 470 -6.72 -2.58 -29.27
C ALA A 470 -5.35 -2.16 -29.80
N LEU A 471 -4.79 -1.12 -29.23
CA LEU A 471 -3.44 -0.60 -29.52
C LEU A 471 -2.73 -0.33 -28.21
N ILE A 472 -1.55 -0.89 -28.03
CA ILE A 472 -0.63 -0.50 -26.98
C ILE A 472 0.24 0.62 -27.53
N TYR A 473 0.26 1.74 -26.83
CA TYR A 473 1.12 2.88 -27.05
C TYR A 473 2.02 3.07 -25.84
N ALA A 474 3.32 3.31 -26.07
CA ALA A 474 4.26 3.62 -24.99
C ALA A 474 5.29 4.64 -25.49
N ASP A 475 5.61 5.65 -24.68
CA ASP A 475 6.47 6.75 -25.12
C ASP A 475 7.64 7.05 -24.18
N ARG A 476 8.58 7.82 -24.73
CA ARG A 476 9.65 8.52 -24.02
C ARG A 476 9.61 10.00 -24.48
N ARG A 477 9.47 10.92 -23.51
CA ARG A 477 9.21 12.34 -23.83
C ARG A 477 10.45 13.08 -24.31
N GLU A 478 11.54 12.96 -23.59
CA GLU A 478 12.74 13.79 -23.80
C GLU A 478 13.89 13.04 -24.49
N THR A 479 13.97 11.74 -24.29
CA THR A 479 15.07 10.91 -24.80
C THR A 479 14.59 9.92 -25.87
N PRO A 480 15.46 9.51 -26.81
CA PRO A 480 15.14 8.45 -27.72
C PRO A 480 14.85 7.14 -26.99
N LEU A 481 13.80 6.45 -27.40
CA LEU A 481 13.48 5.12 -26.89
C LEU A 481 14.48 4.10 -27.46
N GLN A 482 15.27 3.51 -26.57
CA GLN A 482 16.21 2.45 -26.89
C GLN A 482 15.77 1.18 -26.15
N LEU A 483 15.26 0.23 -26.89
CA LEU A 483 14.91 -1.10 -26.38
C LEU A 483 15.90 -2.12 -26.88
N PRO A 484 16.67 -2.77 -26.00
CA PRO A 484 17.51 -3.91 -26.39
C PRO A 484 16.66 -4.97 -27.12
N PRO A 485 17.22 -5.72 -28.08
CA PRO A 485 16.48 -6.73 -28.83
C PRO A 485 15.76 -7.76 -27.93
N GLN A 486 16.36 -8.13 -26.81
CA GLN A 486 15.79 -9.04 -25.83
C GLN A 486 14.55 -8.42 -25.17
N THR A 487 14.65 -7.18 -24.67
CA THR A 487 13.53 -6.44 -24.05
C THR A 487 12.38 -6.25 -25.04
N LEU A 488 12.70 -5.89 -26.29
CA LEU A 488 11.68 -5.75 -27.34
C LEU A 488 11.00 -7.10 -27.65
N GLY A 489 11.75 -8.20 -27.60
CA GLY A 489 11.20 -9.57 -27.74
C GLY A 489 10.19 -9.89 -26.62
N LEU A 490 10.50 -9.56 -25.37
CA LEU A 490 9.62 -9.77 -24.22
C LEU A 490 8.37 -8.88 -24.31
N VAL A 491 8.51 -7.63 -24.70
CA VAL A 491 7.38 -6.70 -24.94
C VAL A 491 6.44 -7.24 -26.02
N LYS A 492 6.97 -7.80 -27.10
CA LYS A 492 6.17 -8.47 -28.15
C LYS A 492 5.49 -9.74 -27.63
N SER A 493 6.15 -10.50 -26.79
CA SER A 493 5.55 -11.69 -26.14
C SER A 493 4.38 -11.29 -25.25
N LEU A 494 4.51 -10.22 -24.46
CA LEU A 494 3.42 -9.65 -23.68
C LEU A 494 2.23 -9.26 -24.57
N ARG A 495 2.44 -8.48 -25.65
CA ARG A 495 1.38 -8.15 -26.62
C ARG A 495 0.71 -9.41 -27.19
N ASN A 496 1.47 -10.47 -27.49
CA ASN A 496 0.91 -11.72 -28.02
C ASN A 496 -0.02 -12.41 -27.02
N GLN A 497 0.33 -12.43 -25.72
CA GLN A 497 -0.55 -12.97 -24.68
C GLN A 497 -1.84 -12.15 -24.53
N LEU A 498 -1.75 -10.81 -24.55
CA LEU A 498 -2.92 -9.94 -24.55
C LEU A 498 -3.79 -10.18 -25.78
N THR A 499 -3.17 -10.45 -26.95
CA THR A 499 -3.90 -10.82 -28.16
C THR A 499 -4.66 -12.14 -28.00
N MET A 500 -4.07 -13.14 -27.33
CA MET A 500 -4.76 -14.41 -27.02
C MET A 500 -5.96 -14.17 -26.12
N ALA A 501 -5.84 -13.36 -25.07
CA ALA A 501 -6.93 -13.00 -24.18
C ALA A 501 -8.12 -12.36 -24.92
N MET A 502 -7.82 -11.44 -25.84
CA MET A 502 -8.86 -10.77 -26.64
C MET A 502 -9.54 -11.71 -27.65
N ARG A 503 -8.89 -12.78 -28.08
CA ARG A 503 -9.46 -13.80 -29.01
C ARG A 503 -10.45 -14.75 -28.34
N THR A 504 -10.25 -15.06 -27.06
CA THR A 504 -11.12 -15.99 -26.33
C THR A 504 -12.52 -15.43 -26.11
N GLN A 505 -12.67 -14.10 -25.96
CA GLN A 505 -14.01 -13.47 -25.84
C GLN A 505 -14.81 -13.37 -27.14
N GLY A 506 -14.17 -13.41 -28.29
CA GLY A 506 -14.89 -13.34 -29.59
C GLY A 506 -15.54 -14.66 -30.04
N ARG A 507 -15.54 -15.67 -29.17
CA ARG A 507 -16.11 -17.01 -29.45
C ARG A 507 -17.36 -17.34 -28.62
N ASN A 508 -17.82 -16.46 -27.73
CA ASN A 508 -19.08 -16.61 -26.98
C ASN A 508 -20.17 -15.68 -27.53
#